data_b1fcdf79edf47c934c8436dff95fa850
#
_entry.id   b1fcdf79edf47c934c8436dff95fa850
#
_cell.length_a   1.000
_cell.length_b   1.000
_cell.length_c   1.000
_cell.angle_alpha   90.00
_cell.angle_beta   90.00
_cell.angle_gamma   90.00
#
_symmetry.space_group_name_H-M   'P 1'
#
loop_
_entity.id
_entity.type
_entity.pdbx_description
1 polymer ?
#
loop_
_entity_poly.entity_id
_entity_poly.type
_entity_poly.pdbx_seq_one_letter_code
_entity_poly.pdbx_strand_id
1 'polypeptide(L)'
;MDWAQAFASWSPHELSGIPKAMQINAEVGLYMARGWVAPVTRIGNRTPESGGVVSGPPWNMEARSVVDGVEHRVSPVCPHLGGIVNWNDADQAWECPLHGSRFAPDGTLLEGPATRDLTGAPD
;
A
#
# COMPACT_ATOMS: atom_id res chain seq x y z
N MET A 1 -3.69 -31.39 31.31
CA MET A 1 -3.31 -30.14 30.60
C MET A 1 -3.06 -29.07 31.65
N ASP A 2 -1.87 -28.53 31.69
CA ASP A 2 -1.56 -27.43 32.57
C ASP A 2 -2.11 -26.11 31.93
N TRP A 3 -3.15 -25.54 32.53
CA TRP A 3 -3.77 -24.32 32.07
C TRP A 3 -2.81 -23.13 32.08
N ALA A 4 -1.83 -23.12 32.97
CA ALA A 4 -0.81 -22.08 33.00
C ALA A 4 0.02 -22.05 31.71
N GLN A 5 0.28 -23.20 31.09
CA GLN A 5 0.97 -23.27 29.81
C GLN A 5 0.09 -22.81 28.64
N ALA A 6 -1.21 -23.08 28.70
CA ALA A 6 -2.15 -22.64 27.66
C ALA A 6 -2.30 -21.12 27.61
N PHE A 7 -2.08 -20.43 28.73
CA PHE A 7 -2.16 -18.97 28.83
C PHE A 7 -0.79 -18.29 29.03
N ALA A 8 0.29 -19.07 28.99
CA ALA A 8 1.63 -18.48 28.98
C ALA A 8 1.80 -17.66 27.70
N SER A 9 2.00 -16.37 27.87
CA SER A 9 2.28 -15.46 26.76
C SER A 9 3.62 -15.75 26.08
N TRP A 10 4.35 -16.75 26.53
CA TRP A 10 5.70 -17.06 26.13
C TRP A 10 6.03 -18.56 26.27
N SER A 11 6.51 -19.18 25.21
CA SER A 11 7.11 -20.51 25.30
C SER A 11 8.46 -20.54 24.57
N PRO A 12 9.42 -21.36 25.01
CA PRO A 12 10.71 -21.53 24.31
C PRO A 12 10.56 -22.00 22.86
N HIS A 13 9.45 -22.63 22.52
CA HIS A 13 9.14 -23.09 21.18
C HIS A 13 8.88 -21.88 20.23
N GLU A 14 8.36 -20.78 20.74
CA GLU A 14 8.10 -19.58 19.97
C GLU A 14 9.39 -18.85 19.54
N LEU A 15 10.49 -19.08 20.28
CA LEU A 15 11.80 -18.54 19.90
C LEU A 15 12.29 -19.06 18.54
N SER A 16 11.87 -20.25 18.14
CA SER A 16 12.21 -20.81 16.84
C SER A 16 11.59 -20.03 15.67
N GLY A 17 10.52 -19.30 15.92
CA GLY A 17 9.84 -18.44 14.92
C GLY A 17 10.48 -17.06 14.74
N ILE A 18 11.36 -16.63 15.64
CA ILE A 18 11.95 -15.28 15.60
C ILE A 18 12.67 -14.98 14.28
N PRO A 19 13.54 -15.87 13.74
CA PRO A 19 14.21 -15.58 12.47
C PRO A 19 13.23 -15.37 11.32
N LYS A 20 12.15 -16.16 11.28
CA LYS A 20 11.12 -16.01 10.24
C LYS A 20 10.32 -14.72 10.42
N ALA A 21 9.95 -14.39 11.65
CA ALA A 21 9.28 -13.14 11.96
C ALA A 21 10.14 -11.92 11.59
N MET A 22 11.43 -11.95 11.88
CA MET A 22 12.37 -10.91 11.49
C MET A 22 12.48 -10.78 9.97
N GLN A 23 12.55 -11.89 9.25
CA GLN A 23 12.58 -11.89 7.79
C GLN A 23 11.32 -11.22 7.21
N ILE A 24 10.14 -11.64 7.66
CA ILE A 24 8.86 -11.08 7.20
C ILE A 24 8.78 -9.57 7.46
N ASN A 25 9.19 -9.13 8.65
CA ASN A 25 9.18 -7.70 8.98
C ASN A 25 10.20 -6.90 8.14
N ALA A 26 11.35 -7.48 7.84
CA ALA A 26 12.34 -6.85 6.96
C ALA A 26 11.80 -6.73 5.52
N GLU A 27 11.11 -7.75 5.01
CA GLU A 27 10.47 -7.72 3.69
C GLU A 27 9.38 -6.64 3.62
N VAL A 28 8.51 -6.55 4.63
CA VAL A 28 7.48 -5.50 4.72
C VAL A 28 8.12 -4.11 4.76
N GLY A 29 9.15 -3.93 5.56
CA GLY A 29 9.89 -2.67 5.63
C GLY A 29 10.53 -2.29 4.29
N LEU A 30 11.09 -3.27 3.57
CA LEU A 30 11.68 -3.06 2.25
C LEU A 30 10.61 -2.67 1.21
N TYR A 31 9.47 -3.36 1.19
CA TYR A 31 8.36 -3.02 0.29
C TYR A 31 7.81 -1.64 0.57
N MET A 32 7.66 -1.28 1.84
CA MET A 32 7.25 0.07 2.24
C MET A 32 8.27 1.12 1.73
N ALA A 33 9.54 0.93 2.00
CA ALA A 33 10.60 1.85 1.56
C ALA A 33 10.63 2.00 0.03
N ARG A 34 10.51 0.89 -0.70
CA ARG A 34 10.45 0.91 -2.18
C ARG A 34 9.25 1.69 -2.69
N GLY A 35 8.08 1.54 -2.05
CA GLY A 35 6.88 2.29 -2.39
C GLY A 35 7.09 3.81 -2.29
N TRP A 36 7.81 4.25 -1.26
CA TRP A 36 8.10 5.66 -1.05
C TRP A 36 9.21 6.22 -1.96
N VAL A 37 10.15 5.40 -2.38
CA VAL A 37 11.31 5.83 -3.19
C VAL A 37 11.08 5.65 -4.69
N ALA A 38 10.40 4.60 -5.10
CA ALA A 38 10.19 4.30 -6.52
C ALA A 38 9.52 5.44 -7.32
N PRO A 39 8.54 6.19 -6.78
CA PRO A 39 7.92 7.29 -7.51
C PRO A 39 8.88 8.45 -7.81
N VAL A 40 9.92 8.64 -6.98
CA VAL A 40 10.93 9.70 -7.18
C VAL A 40 11.69 9.51 -8.49
N THR A 41 11.91 8.26 -8.91
CA THR A 41 12.61 7.93 -10.15
C THR A 41 11.73 8.10 -11.39
N ARG A 42 10.42 8.24 -11.21
CA ARG A 42 9.44 8.47 -12.28
C ARG A 42 9.16 9.96 -12.47
N ILE A 43 10.22 10.77 -12.47
CA ILE A 43 10.14 12.20 -12.72
C ILE A 43 9.86 12.42 -14.21
N GLY A 44 8.60 12.48 -14.52
CA GLY A 44 8.13 12.77 -15.86
C GLY A 44 6.62 12.69 -15.90
N ASN A 45 6.00 13.83 -15.97
CA ASN A 45 4.55 14.07 -15.93
C ASN A 45 3.79 13.49 -17.15
N ARG A 46 4.05 12.25 -17.55
CA ARG A 46 3.18 11.62 -18.54
C ARG A 46 1.99 11.02 -17.81
N THR A 47 0.86 11.68 -17.98
CA THR A 47 -0.44 11.04 -17.74
C THR A 47 -0.48 9.81 -18.66
N PRO A 48 -0.69 8.60 -18.12
CA PRO A 48 -0.86 7.44 -18.98
C PRO A 48 -2.07 7.67 -19.89
N GLU A 49 -2.02 7.17 -21.12
CA GLU A 49 -3.18 7.20 -22.00
C GLU A 49 -4.33 6.36 -21.44
N SER A 50 -3.98 5.30 -20.70
CA SER A 50 -4.87 4.47 -19.89
C SER A 50 -4.11 3.83 -18.75
N GLY A 51 -4.82 3.44 -17.70
CA GLY A 51 -4.23 2.82 -16.51
C GLY A 51 -3.84 3.81 -15.43
N GLY A 52 -2.90 3.46 -14.55
CA GLY A 52 -2.53 4.28 -13.41
C GLY A 52 -1.03 4.35 -13.17
N VAL A 53 -0.59 5.44 -12.60
CA VAL A 53 0.81 5.69 -12.24
C VAL A 53 0.90 6.49 -10.95
N VAL A 54 1.88 6.15 -10.11
CA VAL A 54 2.25 6.95 -8.93
C VAL A 54 3.56 7.68 -9.24
N SER A 55 3.59 8.97 -9.01
CA SER A 55 4.74 9.83 -9.28
C SER A 55 4.90 10.93 -8.24
N GLY A 56 6.06 11.55 -8.21
CA GLY A 56 6.39 12.68 -7.36
C GLY A 56 7.31 12.33 -6.18
N PRO A 57 7.84 13.36 -5.52
CA PRO A 57 8.70 13.18 -4.36
C PRO A 57 7.88 12.71 -3.14
N PRO A 58 8.54 12.13 -2.10
CA PRO A 58 7.84 11.58 -0.93
C PRO A 58 6.91 12.55 -0.19
N TRP A 59 7.21 13.85 -0.25
CA TRP A 59 6.39 14.90 0.38
C TRP A 59 5.26 15.44 -0.50
N ASN A 60 5.19 15.01 -1.77
CA ASN A 60 4.16 15.45 -2.72
C ASN A 60 3.93 14.40 -3.81
N MET A 61 3.58 13.19 -3.40
CA MET A 61 3.23 12.12 -4.33
C MET A 61 1.79 12.23 -4.81
N GLU A 62 1.59 11.84 -6.07
CA GLU A 62 0.29 11.80 -6.70
C GLU A 62 0.09 10.46 -7.41
N ALA A 63 -1.09 9.89 -7.23
CA ALA A 63 -1.57 8.74 -7.97
C ALA A 63 -2.55 9.23 -9.04
N ARG A 64 -2.22 9.03 -10.30
CA ARG A 64 -3.05 9.40 -11.46
C ARG A 64 -3.52 8.15 -12.17
N SER A 65 -4.79 8.11 -12.51
CA SER A 65 -5.34 7.06 -13.33
C SER A 65 -6.25 7.64 -14.41
N VAL A 66 -6.29 6.94 -15.55
CA VAL A 66 -7.20 7.24 -16.65
C VAL A 66 -7.99 5.96 -16.96
N VAL A 67 -9.30 6.03 -16.73
CA VAL A 67 -10.24 4.93 -16.98
C VAL A 67 -11.37 5.47 -17.84
N ASP A 68 -11.62 4.83 -18.96
CA ASP A 68 -12.65 5.27 -19.94
C ASP A 68 -12.54 6.75 -20.34
N GLY A 69 -11.30 7.25 -20.45
CA GLY A 69 -11.02 8.63 -20.80
C GLY A 69 -11.18 9.63 -19.66
N VAL A 70 -11.52 9.18 -18.45
CA VAL A 70 -11.65 10.03 -17.26
C VAL A 70 -10.38 9.95 -16.41
N GLU A 71 -9.78 11.10 -16.16
CA GLU A 71 -8.61 11.22 -15.29
C GLU A 71 -9.02 11.39 -13.83
N HIS A 72 -8.42 10.61 -12.95
CA HIS A 72 -8.53 10.75 -11.51
C HIS A 72 -7.17 11.01 -10.88
N ARG A 73 -7.14 11.83 -9.84
CA ARG A 73 -5.95 12.19 -9.07
C ARG A 73 -6.22 12.03 -7.59
N VAL A 74 -5.43 11.19 -6.94
CA VAL A 74 -5.56 10.93 -5.51
C VAL A 74 -4.19 10.86 -4.85
N SER A 75 -4.17 10.98 -3.52
CA SER A 75 -2.97 10.67 -2.75
C SER A 75 -2.72 9.17 -2.78
N PRO A 76 -1.49 8.71 -3.08
CA PRO A 76 -1.20 7.28 -3.09
C PRO A 76 -0.98 6.67 -1.71
N VAL A 77 -1.08 7.46 -0.65
CA VAL A 77 -0.81 7.01 0.72
C VAL A 77 -2.02 6.28 1.29
N CYS A 78 -1.88 4.97 1.51
CA CYS A 78 -2.94 4.17 2.12
C CYS A 78 -3.24 4.64 3.54
N PRO A 79 -4.50 4.96 3.88
CA PRO A 79 -4.85 5.49 5.19
C PRO A 79 -4.79 4.45 6.32
N HIS A 80 -4.50 3.19 6.01
CA HIS A 80 -4.32 2.15 7.03
C HIS A 80 -2.97 2.31 7.74
N LEU A 81 -1.85 2.07 7.05
CA LEU A 81 -0.49 2.15 7.62
C LEU A 81 0.50 2.95 6.76
N GLY A 82 0.01 3.77 5.86
CA GLY A 82 0.86 4.64 5.05
C GLY A 82 1.65 3.94 3.94
N GLY A 83 1.26 2.75 3.52
CA GLY A 83 1.81 2.10 2.33
C GLY A 83 1.44 2.87 1.06
N ILE A 84 2.27 2.78 0.04
CA ILE A 84 2.02 3.42 -1.24
C ILE A 84 1.29 2.45 -2.15
N VAL A 85 0.10 2.85 -2.62
CA VAL A 85 -0.72 2.03 -3.50
C VAL A 85 -0.09 1.84 -4.87
N ASN A 86 -0.36 0.69 -5.48
CA ASN A 86 -0.01 0.35 -6.86
C ASN A 86 -1.27 0.21 -7.70
N TRP A 87 -1.15 0.49 -8.99
CA TRP A 87 -2.24 0.27 -9.93
C TRP A 87 -2.34 -1.19 -10.35
N ASN A 88 -3.54 -1.74 -10.25
CA ASN A 88 -3.89 -3.05 -10.83
C ASN A 88 -4.70 -2.80 -12.11
N ASP A 89 -4.08 -3.07 -13.25
CA ASP A 89 -4.68 -2.79 -14.55
C ASP A 89 -5.83 -3.75 -14.89
N ALA A 90 -5.77 -4.98 -14.39
CA ALA A 90 -6.82 -5.97 -14.62
C ALA A 90 -8.13 -5.59 -13.93
N ASP A 91 -8.05 -5.11 -12.69
CA ASP A 91 -9.21 -4.72 -11.89
C ASP A 91 -9.51 -3.21 -11.97
N GLN A 92 -8.65 -2.44 -12.63
CA GLN A 92 -8.73 -0.99 -12.72
C GLN A 92 -8.91 -0.34 -11.34
N ALA A 93 -8.05 -0.71 -10.42
CA ALA A 93 -8.10 -0.30 -9.02
C ALA A 93 -6.70 -0.04 -8.46
N TRP A 94 -6.63 0.77 -7.41
CA TRP A 94 -5.45 0.94 -6.60
C TRP A 94 -5.40 -0.12 -5.51
N GLU A 95 -4.25 -0.72 -5.28
CA GLU A 95 -4.04 -1.75 -4.26
C GLU A 95 -2.87 -1.38 -3.35
N CYS A 96 -3.07 -1.54 -2.05
CA CYS A 96 -1.98 -1.42 -1.08
C CYS A 96 -1.22 -2.74 -0.97
N PRO A 97 0.09 -2.77 -1.26
CA PRO A 97 0.87 -4.01 -1.25
C PRO A 97 1.13 -4.57 0.14
N LEU A 98 0.87 -3.80 1.20
CA LEU A 98 1.14 -4.25 2.57
C LEU A 98 0.07 -5.21 3.09
N HIS A 99 -1.21 -4.87 2.94
CA HIS A 99 -2.32 -5.66 3.51
C HIS A 99 -3.51 -5.83 2.55
N GLY A 100 -3.35 -5.41 1.29
CA GLY A 100 -4.35 -5.66 0.25
C GLY A 100 -5.57 -4.76 0.24
N SER A 101 -5.55 -3.61 0.91
CA SER A 101 -6.62 -2.61 0.76
C SER A 101 -6.77 -2.21 -0.71
N ARG A 102 -8.00 -2.09 -1.19
CA ARG A 102 -8.30 -1.76 -2.58
C ARG A 102 -9.17 -0.52 -2.67
N PHE A 103 -8.89 0.29 -3.68
CA PHE A 103 -9.57 1.57 -3.91
C PHE A 103 -9.91 1.72 -5.40
N ALA A 104 -11.07 2.29 -5.66
CA ALA A 104 -11.47 2.66 -7.01
C ALA A 104 -10.54 3.74 -7.61
N PRO A 105 -10.58 3.99 -8.92
CA PRO A 105 -9.77 5.03 -9.56
C PRO A 105 -9.86 6.41 -8.89
N ASP A 106 -11.04 6.78 -8.41
CA ASP A 106 -11.31 8.04 -7.70
C ASP A 106 -10.88 8.05 -6.22
N GLY A 107 -10.35 6.94 -5.72
CA GLY A 107 -9.92 6.77 -4.33
C GLY A 107 -10.97 6.19 -3.40
N THR A 108 -12.18 5.90 -3.85
CA THR A 108 -13.23 5.28 -3.04
C THR A 108 -12.78 3.91 -2.54
N LEU A 109 -12.89 3.66 -1.23
CA LEU A 109 -12.54 2.38 -0.62
C LEU A 109 -13.45 1.26 -1.13
N LEU A 110 -12.85 0.19 -1.66
CA LEU A 110 -13.53 -1.02 -2.12
C LEU A 110 -13.40 -2.16 -1.11
N GLU A 111 -12.19 -2.39 -0.60
CA GLU A 111 -11.87 -3.45 0.35
C GLU A 111 -10.85 -2.99 1.38
N GLY A 112 -11.12 -3.35 2.67
CA GLY A 112 -10.19 -3.12 3.78
C GLY A 112 -8.90 -3.94 3.69
N PRO A 113 -8.03 -3.79 4.70
CA PRO A 113 -8.27 -3.27 6.05
C PRO A 113 -8.34 -1.75 6.23
N ALA A 114 -8.04 -0.94 5.22
CA ALA A 114 -8.29 0.50 5.31
C ALA A 114 -9.77 0.78 5.65
N THR A 115 -10.03 1.88 6.34
CA THR A 115 -11.37 2.24 6.85
C THR A 115 -11.92 3.53 6.24
N ARG A 116 -11.19 4.13 5.31
CA ARG A 116 -11.58 5.37 4.62
C ARG A 116 -10.95 5.42 3.23
N ASP A 117 -11.48 6.29 2.40
CA ASP A 117 -11.03 6.52 1.04
C ASP A 117 -9.60 7.12 0.99
N LEU A 118 -8.94 6.99 -0.15
CA LEU A 118 -7.76 7.78 -0.45
C LEU A 118 -8.17 9.27 -0.53
N THR A 119 -7.35 10.13 0.06
CA THR A 119 -7.59 11.58 -0.04
C THR A 119 -7.32 12.09 -1.45
N GLY A 120 -7.91 13.23 -1.83
CA GLY A 120 -7.56 13.91 -3.06
C GLY A 120 -6.08 14.24 -3.12
N ALA A 121 -5.54 14.38 -4.35
CA ALA A 121 -4.16 14.79 -4.53
C ALA A 121 -3.93 16.17 -3.89
N PRO A 122 -2.74 16.39 -3.31
CA PRO A 122 -2.38 17.74 -2.85
C PRO A 122 -2.34 18.70 -4.03
N ASP A 123 -2.83 19.88 -3.79
CA ASP A 123 -2.78 20.98 -4.77
C ASP A 123 -1.34 21.44 -5.04
#